data_dc3dd56e504a74844a06cc6f89d265da
#
_entry.id   dc3dd56e504a74844a06cc6f89d265da
#
_cell.length_a   1.000
_cell.length_b   1.000
_cell.length_c   1.000
_cell.angle_alpha   90.00
_cell.angle_beta   90.00
_cell.angle_gamma   90.00
#
_symmetry.space_group_name_H-M   'P 1'
#
loop_
_entity.id
_entity.type
_entity.pdbx_description
1 polymer ?
#
loop_
_entity_poly.entity_id
_entity_poly.type
_entity_poly.pdbx_seq_one_letter_code
_entity_poly.pdbx_strand_id
1 'polypeptide(L)'
;MTKRKKHVFDTGEIPHLWAHRTQEDARNRQGNLYFTGDTIYSYGSHFPIARHVTNDAGQRAVLFTTATYSVTTSSHCSAVRSAIPSGIPVFHVPNVCHGRYSGSELTADDHGGNLADYAERIEKYVITSARARSSYAKEWNNDHAVRLRDEAFAYCAFFGLPVPNISEVRELDSEALTAIRKREAKRTAEKAEQTKRERAEAVIRQQELITKWRAGQYSGCLYDVPPMLRIDGNEVVTSRGARFPVLHAKHGLAFVRKVRESQKVYVRNGHTIHLGPYAIDRIEPDGTVKAGCHVVSWEEIERIAPSLDSASCTAIDSNSEVQS
;
A
#
# COMPACT_ATOMS: atom_id res chain seq x y z
N MET A 1 -2.03 42.05 -26.87
CA MET A 1 -1.66 40.59 -26.93
C MET A 1 -1.21 40.18 -25.53
N THR A 2 -2.03 39.47 -24.80
CA THR A 2 -1.68 38.89 -23.46
C THR A 2 -0.65 37.80 -23.69
N LYS A 3 0.58 37.97 -23.19
CA LYS A 3 1.61 36.95 -23.20
C LYS A 3 1.07 35.70 -22.51
N ARG A 4 1.07 34.57 -23.22
CA ARG A 4 0.66 33.27 -22.69
C ARG A 4 1.56 32.91 -21.48
N LYS A 5 1.01 32.79 -20.30
CA LYS A 5 1.76 32.48 -19.08
C LYS A 5 2.37 31.08 -19.18
N LYS A 6 3.65 30.91 -18.86
CA LYS A 6 4.33 29.60 -18.85
C LYS A 6 3.83 28.80 -17.62
N HIS A 7 3.43 27.55 -17.82
CA HIS A 7 2.93 26.66 -16.76
C HIS A 7 3.79 25.40 -16.56
N VAL A 8 4.72 25.12 -17.46
CA VAL A 8 5.61 23.96 -17.41
C VAL A 8 7.05 24.43 -17.22
N PHE A 9 7.69 23.95 -16.16
CA PHE A 9 9.03 24.36 -15.73
C PHE A 9 9.91 23.13 -15.45
N ASP A 10 11.18 23.35 -15.16
CA ASP A 10 12.04 22.29 -14.64
C ASP A 10 11.70 21.98 -13.18
N THR A 11 11.94 20.72 -12.77
CA THR A 11 11.53 20.22 -11.45
C THR A 11 12.07 21.09 -10.31
N GLY A 12 13.30 21.61 -10.42
CA GLY A 12 13.91 22.48 -9.43
C GLY A 12 13.29 23.87 -9.32
N GLU A 13 12.63 24.37 -10.38
CA GLU A 13 12.00 25.69 -10.38
C GLU A 13 10.65 25.69 -9.65
N ILE A 14 9.91 24.57 -9.69
CA ILE A 14 8.55 24.47 -9.16
C ILE A 14 8.48 24.86 -7.66
N PRO A 15 9.36 24.34 -6.77
CA PRO A 15 9.34 24.72 -5.35
C PRO A 15 9.55 26.22 -5.12
N HIS A 16 10.45 26.85 -5.88
CA HIS A 16 10.72 28.28 -5.78
C HIS A 16 9.55 29.14 -6.25
N LEU A 17 8.92 28.78 -7.39
CA LEU A 17 7.75 29.48 -7.88
C LEU A 17 6.60 29.46 -6.87
N TRP A 18 6.37 28.29 -6.25
CA TRP A 18 5.37 28.14 -5.19
C TRP A 18 5.74 28.90 -3.92
N ALA A 19 6.94 28.70 -3.40
CA ALA A 19 7.36 29.30 -2.12
C ALA A 19 7.34 30.84 -2.16
N HIS A 20 7.68 31.43 -3.30
CA HIS A 20 7.67 32.87 -3.52
C HIS A 20 6.34 33.40 -4.09
N ARG A 21 5.34 32.51 -4.34
CA ARG A 21 4.01 32.87 -4.85
C ARG A 21 4.06 33.72 -6.15
N THR A 22 4.97 33.37 -7.04
CA THR A 22 5.21 34.15 -8.28
C THR A 22 4.12 33.94 -9.32
N GLN A 23 3.35 32.88 -9.22
CA GLN A 23 2.18 32.57 -10.04
C GLN A 23 1.22 31.62 -9.30
N GLU A 24 0.01 31.40 -9.83
CA GLU A 24 -1.02 30.61 -9.18
C GLU A 24 -0.88 29.11 -9.37
N ASP A 25 -0.28 28.69 -10.46
CA ASP A 25 -0.10 27.28 -10.79
C ASP A 25 1.16 27.06 -11.64
N ALA A 26 1.81 25.92 -11.44
CA ALA A 26 2.83 25.38 -12.32
C ALA A 26 3.01 23.88 -12.08
N ARG A 27 3.57 23.21 -13.09
CA ARG A 27 3.96 21.80 -12.96
C ARG A 27 5.31 21.56 -13.63
N ASN A 28 5.99 20.49 -13.21
CA ASN A 28 7.15 20.02 -13.94
C ASN A 28 6.73 19.27 -15.24
N ARG A 29 7.70 18.94 -16.09
CA ARG A 29 7.44 18.27 -17.39
C ARG A 29 6.74 16.90 -17.18
N GLN A 30 7.08 16.18 -16.13
CA GLN A 30 6.52 14.87 -15.79
C GLN A 30 5.14 14.94 -15.14
N GLY A 31 4.72 16.12 -14.67
CA GLY A 31 3.45 16.31 -13.95
C GLY A 31 3.42 15.70 -12.54
N ASN A 32 4.56 15.21 -12.02
CA ASN A 32 4.66 14.58 -10.71
C ASN A 32 5.06 15.53 -9.58
N LEU A 33 5.39 16.78 -9.87
CA LEU A 33 5.54 17.88 -8.91
C LEU A 33 4.81 19.10 -9.48
N TYR A 34 3.82 19.59 -8.79
CA TYR A 34 3.02 20.72 -9.23
C TYR A 34 2.38 21.46 -8.04
N PHE A 35 1.95 22.67 -8.26
CA PHE A 35 1.13 23.41 -7.30
C PHE A 35 -0.07 24.06 -7.97
N THR A 36 -1.12 24.26 -7.20
CA THR A 36 -2.30 25.03 -7.58
C THR A 36 -2.69 25.89 -6.37
N GLY A 37 -2.75 27.19 -6.57
CA GLY A 37 -2.96 28.17 -5.49
C GLY A 37 -1.90 28.02 -4.40
N ASP A 38 -2.35 27.87 -3.18
CA ASP A 38 -1.49 27.81 -1.99
C ASP A 38 -0.84 26.45 -1.73
N THR A 39 -1.23 25.39 -2.44
CA THR A 39 -0.79 24.02 -2.12
C THR A 39 0.09 23.42 -3.20
N ILE A 40 1.23 22.83 -2.78
CA ILE A 40 2.15 22.06 -3.63
C ILE A 40 2.01 20.57 -3.37
N TYR A 41 2.00 19.78 -4.44
CA TYR A 41 1.70 18.35 -4.44
C TYR A 41 2.79 17.51 -5.09
N SER A 42 2.93 16.26 -4.64
CA SER A 42 3.76 15.22 -5.27
C SER A 42 2.87 14.07 -5.80
N TYR A 43 3.02 13.70 -7.09
CA TYR A 43 2.32 12.62 -7.80
C TYR A 43 0.80 12.76 -7.93
N GLY A 44 0.13 13.59 -7.17
CA GLY A 44 -1.30 13.77 -7.25
C GLY A 44 -1.86 14.60 -6.09
N SER A 45 -3.11 15.01 -6.20
CA SER A 45 -3.80 15.83 -5.18
C SER A 45 -3.94 15.12 -3.81
N HIS A 46 -3.77 13.80 -3.79
CA HIS A 46 -3.81 13.00 -2.56
C HIS A 46 -2.53 13.10 -1.70
N PHE A 47 -1.45 13.72 -2.21
CA PHE A 47 -0.23 13.94 -1.44
C PHE A 47 0.19 15.42 -1.45
N PRO A 48 -0.44 16.27 -0.64
CA PRO A 48 0.01 17.63 -0.42
C PRO A 48 1.34 17.61 0.36
N ILE A 49 2.38 18.25 -0.18
CA ILE A 49 3.68 18.42 0.50
C ILE A 49 3.60 19.57 1.49
N ALA A 50 3.08 20.72 1.04
CA ALA A 50 3.03 21.90 1.86
C ALA A 50 1.91 22.84 1.36
N ARG A 51 1.46 23.72 2.27
CA ARG A 51 0.44 24.72 1.99
C ARG A 51 0.76 26.04 2.66
N HIS A 52 0.63 27.15 1.93
CA HIS A 52 0.62 28.49 2.49
C HIS A 52 -0.69 28.71 3.25
N VAL A 53 -0.60 29.24 4.45
CA VAL A 53 -1.73 29.63 5.27
C VAL A 53 -1.58 31.06 5.76
N THR A 54 -2.69 31.73 6.00
CA THR A 54 -2.73 33.08 6.56
C THR A 54 -3.73 33.08 7.72
N ASN A 55 -3.35 33.61 8.86
CA ASN A 55 -4.24 33.73 10.01
C ASN A 55 -5.10 35.01 9.94
N ASP A 56 -6.02 35.16 10.88
CA ASP A 56 -6.94 36.33 10.95
C ASP A 56 -6.21 37.67 11.12
N ALA A 57 -4.99 37.67 11.65
CA ALA A 57 -4.12 38.83 11.76
C ALA A 57 -3.32 39.14 10.48
N GLY A 58 -3.52 38.38 9.39
CA GLY A 58 -2.81 38.52 8.12
C GLY A 58 -1.37 38.01 8.14
N GLN A 59 -0.95 37.32 9.18
CA GLN A 59 0.36 36.70 9.26
C GLN A 59 0.39 35.43 8.41
N ARG A 60 1.52 35.17 7.74
CA ARG A 60 1.70 34.00 6.85
C ARG A 60 2.55 32.94 7.51
N ALA A 61 2.18 31.68 7.27
CA ALA A 61 2.97 30.50 7.62
C ALA A 61 2.85 29.44 6.52
N VAL A 62 3.59 28.35 6.67
CA VAL A 62 3.52 27.17 5.82
C VAL A 62 3.22 25.96 6.68
N LEU A 63 2.17 25.23 6.34
CA LEU A 63 1.97 23.85 6.81
C LEU A 63 2.79 22.92 5.94
N PHE A 64 3.58 22.04 6.54
CA PHE A 64 4.45 21.11 5.85
C PHE A 64 4.20 19.68 6.32
N THR A 65 4.02 18.74 5.38
CA THR A 65 3.66 17.36 5.74
C THR A 65 4.77 16.64 6.51
N THR A 66 4.38 15.87 7.52
CA THR A 66 5.24 14.88 8.20
C THR A 66 5.22 13.52 7.52
N ALA A 67 4.33 13.31 6.53
CA ALA A 67 4.21 12.05 5.83
C ALA A 67 5.41 11.79 4.89
N THR A 68 5.85 10.54 4.85
CA THR A 68 6.88 10.05 3.93
C THR A 68 6.33 8.89 3.13
N TYR A 69 6.63 8.81 1.82
CA TYR A 69 6.03 7.80 0.93
C TYR A 69 7.08 7.02 0.15
N SER A 70 7.93 7.71 -0.59
CA SER A 70 8.95 7.12 -1.46
C SER A 70 10.20 7.99 -1.52
N VAL A 71 11.29 7.46 -2.06
CA VAL A 71 12.53 8.22 -2.27
C VAL A 71 12.28 9.49 -3.10
N THR A 72 11.51 9.39 -4.18
CA THR A 72 11.18 10.55 -5.03
C THR A 72 10.34 11.58 -4.29
N THR A 73 9.33 11.14 -3.53
CA THR A 73 8.51 12.05 -2.70
C THR A 73 9.37 12.75 -1.64
N SER A 74 10.29 12.03 -1.00
CA SER A 74 11.24 12.62 -0.04
C SER A 74 12.15 13.67 -0.70
N SER A 75 12.60 13.43 -1.94
CA SER A 75 13.36 14.42 -2.72
C SER A 75 12.53 15.66 -3.02
N HIS A 76 11.25 15.50 -3.41
CA HIS A 76 10.34 16.62 -3.60
C HIS A 76 10.12 17.41 -2.32
N CYS A 77 9.88 16.73 -1.18
CA CYS A 77 9.74 17.37 0.13
C CYS A 77 10.99 18.18 0.49
N SER A 78 12.19 17.61 0.29
CA SER A 78 13.46 18.32 0.56
C SER A 78 13.62 19.57 -0.31
N ALA A 79 13.31 19.48 -1.60
CA ALA A 79 13.37 20.62 -2.51
C ALA A 79 12.37 21.72 -2.11
N VAL A 80 11.14 21.35 -1.76
CA VAL A 80 10.11 22.29 -1.29
C VAL A 80 10.55 22.95 0.03
N ARG A 81 11.06 22.18 0.98
CA ARG A 81 11.52 22.70 2.28
C ARG A 81 12.65 23.71 2.12
N SER A 82 13.59 23.44 1.22
CA SER A 82 14.73 24.32 0.94
C SER A 82 14.33 25.61 0.21
N ALA A 83 13.22 25.61 -0.51
CA ALA A 83 12.74 26.80 -1.23
C ALA A 83 11.97 27.79 -0.35
N ILE A 84 11.47 27.34 0.83
CA ILE A 84 10.71 28.19 1.75
C ILE A 84 11.65 29.22 2.37
N PRO A 85 11.35 30.55 2.26
CA PRO A 85 12.16 31.60 2.87
C PRO A 85 12.27 31.44 4.40
N SER A 86 13.45 31.70 4.95
CA SER A 86 13.74 31.54 6.39
C SER A 86 12.89 32.39 7.33
N GLY A 87 12.31 33.48 6.83
CA GLY A 87 11.44 34.36 7.62
C GLY A 87 9.98 33.90 7.72
N ILE A 88 9.59 32.80 7.06
CA ILE A 88 8.24 32.28 7.12
C ILE A 88 8.20 31.10 8.10
N PRO A 89 7.34 31.16 9.16
CA PRO A 89 7.14 30.03 10.06
C PRO A 89 6.68 28.80 9.30
N VAL A 90 7.23 27.63 9.66
CA VAL A 90 6.84 26.34 9.07
C VAL A 90 6.40 25.42 10.19
N PHE A 91 5.20 24.88 10.06
CA PHE A 91 4.60 23.93 10.98
C PHE A 91 4.57 22.54 10.34
N HIS A 92 5.28 21.58 10.95
CA HIS A 92 5.36 20.21 10.46
C HIS A 92 4.21 19.38 11.03
N VAL A 93 3.22 19.08 10.17
CA VAL A 93 1.94 18.49 10.57
C VAL A 93 1.50 17.35 9.62
N PRO A 94 0.74 16.35 10.08
CA PRO A 94 0.19 15.32 9.20
C PRO A 94 -0.93 15.86 8.31
N ASN A 95 -1.77 16.78 8.80
CA ASN A 95 -2.88 17.36 8.06
C ASN A 95 -2.51 18.76 7.54
N VAL A 96 -2.16 18.82 6.25
CA VAL A 96 -1.82 20.07 5.55
C VAL A 96 -3.06 20.75 4.97
N CYS A 97 -4.07 19.93 4.62
CA CYS A 97 -5.37 20.34 4.07
C CYS A 97 -6.46 19.48 4.71
N HIS A 98 -7.71 19.97 4.70
CA HIS A 98 -8.86 19.13 5.00
C HIS A 98 -9.12 18.16 3.84
N GLY A 99 -9.19 16.85 4.15
CA GLY A 99 -9.44 15.80 3.18
C GLY A 99 -8.28 15.56 2.19
N ARG A 100 -8.39 14.48 1.42
CA ARG A 100 -7.33 14.04 0.49
C ARG A 100 -7.27 14.80 -0.83
N TYR A 101 -8.32 15.53 -1.20
CA TYR A 101 -8.50 16.04 -2.57
C TYR A 101 -8.81 17.53 -2.66
N SER A 102 -8.93 18.23 -1.56
CA SER A 102 -9.27 19.64 -1.59
C SER A 102 -8.20 20.47 -0.86
N GLY A 103 -7.75 21.56 -1.47
CA GLY A 103 -6.95 22.58 -0.79
C GLY A 103 -7.78 23.40 0.22
N SER A 104 -8.82 22.79 0.84
CA SER A 104 -9.70 23.43 1.79
C SER A 104 -9.03 23.69 3.13
N GLU A 105 -9.56 24.65 3.86
CA GLU A 105 -9.10 25.02 5.19
C GLU A 105 -9.19 23.84 6.17
N LEU A 106 -8.31 23.83 7.15
CA LEU A 106 -8.32 22.82 8.20
C LEU A 106 -9.58 22.97 9.06
N THR A 107 -10.18 21.86 9.42
CA THR A 107 -11.28 21.78 10.39
C THR A 107 -10.72 21.67 11.81
N ALA A 108 -11.59 21.79 12.80
CA ALA A 108 -11.23 21.58 14.20
C ALA A 108 -10.63 20.18 14.44
N ASP A 109 -11.14 19.15 13.74
CA ASP A 109 -10.64 17.78 13.83
C ASP A 109 -9.22 17.65 13.22
N ASP A 110 -8.96 18.34 12.11
CA ASP A 110 -7.61 18.37 11.51
C ASP A 110 -6.61 19.04 12.44
N HIS A 111 -6.99 20.16 13.08
CA HIS A 111 -6.17 20.82 14.10
C HIS A 111 -5.94 19.91 15.31
N GLY A 112 -6.99 19.22 15.78
CA GLY A 112 -6.88 18.21 16.85
C GLY A 112 -5.90 17.09 16.50
N GLY A 113 -5.97 16.57 15.27
CA GLY A 113 -5.04 15.54 14.75
C GLY A 113 -3.61 16.04 14.68
N ASN A 114 -3.39 17.30 14.24
CA ASN A 114 -2.07 17.91 14.18
C ASN A 114 -1.46 18.09 15.59
N LEU A 115 -2.25 18.53 16.57
CA LEU A 115 -1.80 18.68 17.95
C LEU A 115 -1.51 17.34 18.63
N ALA A 116 -2.30 16.30 18.33
CA ALA A 116 -2.04 14.95 18.80
C ALA A 116 -0.72 14.39 18.25
N ASP A 117 -0.41 14.65 16.97
CA ASP A 117 0.86 14.26 16.35
C ASP A 117 2.06 14.98 17.02
N TYR A 118 1.96 16.28 17.31
CA TYR A 118 2.98 16.99 18.08
C TYR A 118 3.21 16.31 19.45
N ALA A 119 2.14 16.03 20.19
CA ALA A 119 2.24 15.38 21.50
C ALA A 119 2.90 14.00 21.40
N GLU A 120 2.52 13.17 20.41
CA GLU A 120 3.12 11.84 20.19
C GLU A 120 4.61 11.93 19.85
N ARG A 121 5.00 12.86 18.98
CA ARG A 121 6.41 13.06 18.61
C ARG A 121 7.25 13.56 19.80
N ILE A 122 6.74 14.50 20.59
CA ILE A 122 7.40 15.00 21.80
C ILE A 122 7.57 13.86 22.78
N GLU A 123 6.51 13.10 23.11
CA GLU A 123 6.59 11.93 23.99
C GLU A 123 7.65 10.93 23.53
N LYS A 124 7.71 10.65 22.22
CA LYS A 124 8.72 9.76 21.65
C LYS A 124 10.14 10.24 21.87
N TYR A 125 10.43 11.52 21.69
CA TYR A 125 11.77 12.08 21.92
C TYR A 125 12.13 12.06 23.41
N VAL A 126 11.20 12.41 24.30
CA VAL A 126 11.39 12.37 25.75
C VAL A 126 11.73 10.94 26.21
N ILE A 127 10.97 9.94 25.75
CA ILE A 127 11.22 8.52 26.04
C ILE A 127 12.58 8.08 25.48
N THR A 128 12.93 8.49 24.27
CA THR A 128 14.21 8.14 23.64
C THR A 128 15.37 8.76 24.39
N SER A 129 15.27 10.01 24.82
CA SER A 129 16.25 10.70 25.66
C SER A 129 16.48 9.94 26.97
N ALA A 130 15.40 9.59 27.67
CA ALA A 130 15.47 8.90 28.93
C ALA A 130 16.10 7.49 28.84
N ARG A 131 16.02 6.84 27.68
CA ARG A 131 16.63 5.53 27.38
C ARG A 131 18.07 5.62 26.87
N ALA A 132 18.50 6.80 26.42
CA ALA A 132 19.81 6.97 25.81
C ALA A 132 20.91 6.78 26.85
N ARG A 133 21.97 6.05 26.46
CA ARG A 133 23.18 5.85 27.31
C ARG A 133 24.18 7.00 27.23
N SER A 134 24.23 7.62 26.06
CA SER A 134 25.16 8.73 25.78
C SER A 134 24.54 10.05 26.19
N SER A 135 25.30 10.92 26.84
CA SER A 135 24.90 12.30 27.19
C SER A 135 24.50 13.10 25.93
N TYR A 136 25.28 12.97 24.86
CA TYR A 136 24.99 13.60 23.58
C TYR A 136 23.61 13.18 23.02
N ALA A 137 23.30 11.87 23.05
CA ALA A 137 22.01 11.40 22.57
C ALA A 137 20.84 11.86 23.45
N LYS A 138 21.06 11.99 24.77
CA LYS A 138 20.05 12.57 25.68
C LYS A 138 19.76 14.02 25.34
N GLU A 139 20.79 14.82 25.24
CA GLU A 139 20.71 16.25 24.94
C GLU A 139 20.05 16.48 23.57
N TRP A 140 20.51 15.76 22.53
CA TRP A 140 19.95 15.85 21.20
C TRP A 140 18.44 15.56 21.15
N ASN A 141 17.98 14.50 21.84
CA ASN A 141 16.57 14.18 21.91
C ASN A 141 15.76 15.20 22.72
N ASN A 142 16.30 15.70 23.83
CA ASN A 142 15.66 16.75 24.63
C ASN A 142 15.50 18.03 23.82
N ASP A 143 16.54 18.48 23.11
CA ASP A 143 16.49 19.64 22.23
C ASP A 143 15.39 19.50 21.16
N HIS A 144 15.25 18.30 20.58
CA HIS A 144 14.20 18.04 19.59
C HIS A 144 12.81 18.07 20.22
N ALA A 145 12.63 17.52 21.41
CA ALA A 145 11.38 17.61 22.14
C ALA A 145 10.99 19.07 22.46
N VAL A 146 11.95 19.87 22.89
CA VAL A 146 11.76 21.31 23.17
C VAL A 146 11.36 22.06 21.89
N ARG A 147 12.09 21.86 20.78
CA ARG A 147 11.76 22.50 19.49
C ARG A 147 10.38 22.13 18.99
N LEU A 148 9.96 20.87 19.10
CA LEU A 148 8.61 20.44 18.71
C LEU A 148 7.54 21.06 19.60
N ARG A 149 7.79 21.18 20.91
CA ARG A 149 6.89 21.87 21.85
C ARG A 149 6.73 23.34 21.47
N ASP A 150 7.84 24.02 21.22
CA ASP A 150 7.84 25.44 20.85
C ASP A 150 7.14 25.65 19.49
N GLU A 151 7.32 24.72 18.53
CA GLU A 151 6.58 24.73 17.26
C GLU A 151 5.08 24.50 17.47
N ALA A 152 4.68 23.58 18.37
CA ALA A 152 3.27 23.35 18.71
C ALA A 152 2.62 24.57 19.37
N PHE A 153 3.33 25.26 20.25
CA PHE A 153 2.85 26.49 20.87
C PHE A 153 2.71 27.63 19.85
N ALA A 154 3.69 27.76 18.96
CA ALA A 154 3.61 28.72 17.85
C ALA A 154 2.46 28.40 16.90
N TYR A 155 2.18 27.12 16.63
CA TYR A 155 1.04 26.66 15.86
C TYR A 155 -0.28 27.06 16.52
N CYS A 156 -0.44 26.82 17.83
CA CYS A 156 -1.62 27.23 18.57
C CYS A 156 -1.82 28.75 18.55
N ALA A 157 -0.75 29.51 18.78
CA ALA A 157 -0.81 30.98 18.74
C ALA A 157 -1.18 31.50 17.34
N PHE A 158 -0.68 30.86 16.28
CA PHE A 158 -0.98 31.25 14.91
C PHE A 158 -2.45 31.03 14.54
N PHE A 159 -3.05 29.92 14.96
CA PHE A 159 -4.45 29.56 14.65
C PHE A 159 -5.45 29.96 15.74
N GLY A 160 -5.04 30.66 16.79
CA GLY A 160 -5.93 31.05 17.90
C GLY A 160 -6.48 29.83 18.69
N LEU A 161 -5.74 28.74 18.72
CA LEU A 161 -6.14 27.51 19.37
C LEU A 161 -5.74 27.51 20.86
N PRO A 162 -6.48 26.79 21.72
CA PRO A 162 -6.05 26.59 23.10
C PRO A 162 -4.72 25.85 23.13
N VAL A 163 -3.83 26.26 24.03
CA VAL A 163 -2.54 25.62 24.21
C VAL A 163 -2.77 24.19 24.70
N PRO A 164 -2.26 23.18 23.98
CA PRO A 164 -2.44 21.82 24.39
C PRO A 164 -1.69 21.53 25.70
N ASN A 165 -2.22 20.64 26.52
CA ASN A 165 -1.53 20.14 27.69
C ASN A 165 -0.40 19.18 27.26
N ILE A 166 0.63 19.75 26.61
CA ILE A 166 1.86 19.03 26.30
C ILE A 166 2.67 19.06 27.58
N SER A 167 2.89 17.88 28.15
CA SER A 167 3.71 17.68 29.33
C SER A 167 5.01 18.48 29.21
N GLU A 168 5.37 19.22 30.26
CA GLU A 168 6.68 19.88 30.30
C GLU A 168 7.76 18.85 29.92
N VAL A 169 8.68 19.26 29.04
CA VAL A 169 9.85 18.43 28.72
C VAL A 169 10.73 18.45 29.98
N ARG A 170 10.40 17.59 30.92
CA ARG A 170 11.19 17.37 32.15
C ARG A 170 12.01 16.11 31.99
N GLU A 171 13.13 16.06 32.66
CA GLU A 171 13.80 14.77 32.91
C GLU A 171 12.81 13.85 33.60
N LEU A 172 12.47 12.75 32.94
CA LEU A 172 11.60 11.73 33.51
C LEU A 172 12.36 11.02 34.64
N ASP A 173 11.79 11.03 35.82
CA ASP A 173 12.29 10.22 36.92
C ASP A 173 12.16 8.71 36.63
N SER A 174 12.78 7.88 37.47
CA SER A 174 12.79 6.43 37.27
C SER A 174 11.40 5.77 37.36
N GLU A 175 10.48 6.38 38.12
CA GLU A 175 9.13 5.91 38.32
C GLU A 175 8.27 6.21 37.06
N ALA A 176 8.33 7.43 36.54
CA ALA A 176 7.66 7.80 35.30
C ALA A 176 8.15 6.97 34.11
N LEU A 177 9.47 6.71 34.02
CA LEU A 177 10.04 5.81 33.00
C LEU A 177 9.52 4.39 33.10
N THR A 178 9.38 3.88 34.32
CA THR A 178 8.85 2.53 34.55
C THR A 178 7.37 2.45 34.17
N ALA A 179 6.58 3.48 34.50
CA ALA A 179 5.18 3.57 34.11
C ALA A 179 5.00 3.62 32.59
N ILE A 180 5.82 4.41 31.90
CA ILE A 180 5.81 4.50 30.42
C ILE A 180 6.18 3.15 29.80
N ARG A 181 7.25 2.49 30.27
CA ARG A 181 7.65 1.16 29.78
C ARG A 181 6.52 0.12 29.94
N LYS A 182 5.82 0.13 31.08
CA LYS A 182 4.70 -0.77 31.34
C LYS A 182 3.52 -0.48 30.38
N ARG A 183 3.21 0.80 30.15
CA ARG A 183 2.16 1.21 29.20
C ARG A 183 2.48 0.80 27.76
N GLU A 184 3.72 1.01 27.31
CA GLU A 184 4.17 0.60 25.98
C GLU A 184 4.20 -0.92 25.80
N ALA A 185 4.67 -1.65 26.79
CA ALA A 185 4.65 -3.12 26.77
C ALA A 185 3.21 -3.64 26.63
N LYS A 186 2.27 -3.06 27.39
CA LYS A 186 0.84 -3.39 27.27
C LYS A 186 0.29 -3.09 25.89
N ARG A 187 0.53 -1.89 25.36
CA ARG A 187 0.09 -1.47 24.00
C ARG A 187 0.68 -2.37 22.91
N THR A 188 1.95 -2.77 23.06
CA THR A 188 2.62 -3.68 22.11
C THR A 188 2.01 -5.07 22.16
N ALA A 189 1.72 -5.58 23.37
CA ALA A 189 1.07 -6.87 23.55
C ALA A 189 -0.37 -6.88 22.97
N GLU A 190 -1.15 -5.84 23.23
CA GLU A 190 -2.50 -5.67 22.69
C GLU A 190 -2.49 -5.64 21.16
N LYS A 191 -1.57 -4.87 20.57
CA LYS A 191 -1.42 -4.79 19.10
C LYS A 191 -0.99 -6.14 18.51
N ALA A 192 -0.08 -6.87 19.15
CA ALA A 192 0.34 -8.19 18.72
C ALA A 192 -0.82 -9.19 18.76
N GLU A 193 -1.62 -9.17 19.82
CA GLU A 193 -2.80 -10.02 19.97
C GLU A 193 -3.88 -9.68 18.92
N GLN A 194 -4.13 -8.40 18.68
CA GLN A 194 -5.04 -7.96 17.63
C GLN A 194 -4.58 -8.45 16.26
N THR A 195 -3.30 -8.27 15.92
CA THR A 195 -2.73 -8.75 14.65
C THR A 195 -2.87 -10.26 14.51
N LYS A 196 -2.69 -11.00 15.60
CA LYS A 196 -2.87 -12.46 15.63
C LYS A 196 -4.32 -12.85 15.37
N ARG A 197 -5.29 -12.16 15.98
CA ARG A 197 -6.73 -12.38 15.73
C ARG A 197 -7.11 -12.08 14.29
N GLU A 198 -6.69 -10.94 13.77
CA GLU A 198 -6.96 -10.54 12.37
C GLU A 198 -6.40 -11.57 11.37
N ARG A 199 -5.18 -12.10 11.62
CA ARG A 199 -4.60 -13.17 10.79
C ARG A 199 -5.41 -14.46 10.89
N ALA A 200 -5.83 -14.87 12.08
CA ALA A 200 -6.65 -16.06 12.27
C ALA A 200 -8.00 -15.94 11.55
N GLU A 201 -8.67 -14.80 11.66
CA GLU A 201 -9.92 -14.53 10.94
C GLU A 201 -9.72 -14.48 9.42
N ALA A 202 -8.60 -13.93 8.95
CA ALA A 202 -8.27 -13.92 7.53
C ALA A 202 -8.10 -15.34 6.98
N VAL A 203 -7.46 -16.24 7.73
CA VAL A 203 -7.31 -17.66 7.36
C VAL A 203 -8.68 -18.34 7.29
N ILE A 204 -9.55 -18.11 8.27
CA ILE A 204 -10.91 -18.67 8.28
C ILE A 204 -11.70 -18.18 7.05
N ARG A 205 -11.72 -16.87 6.80
CA ARG A 205 -12.39 -16.29 5.62
C ARG A 205 -11.85 -16.86 4.31
N GLN A 206 -10.54 -17.04 4.21
CA GLN A 206 -9.91 -17.62 3.02
C GLN A 206 -10.35 -19.08 2.84
N GLN A 207 -10.40 -19.87 3.91
CA GLN A 207 -10.84 -21.27 3.87
C GLN A 207 -12.31 -21.41 3.47
N GLU A 208 -13.19 -20.55 3.99
CA GLU A 208 -14.59 -20.48 3.59
C GLU A 208 -14.76 -20.15 2.11
N LEU A 209 -13.95 -19.19 1.61
CA LEU A 209 -13.97 -18.79 0.21
C LEU A 209 -13.50 -19.92 -0.71
N ILE A 210 -12.46 -20.65 -0.32
CA ILE A 210 -11.99 -21.85 -1.01
C ILE A 210 -13.10 -22.92 -1.08
N THR A 211 -13.78 -23.15 0.04
CA THR A 211 -14.87 -24.11 0.13
C THR A 211 -16.02 -23.73 -0.81
N LYS A 212 -16.47 -22.48 -0.77
CA LYS A 212 -17.50 -21.95 -1.67
C LYS A 212 -17.08 -22.04 -3.14
N TRP A 213 -15.82 -21.74 -3.44
CA TRP A 213 -15.31 -21.83 -4.80
C TRP A 213 -15.32 -23.29 -5.30
N ARG A 214 -14.85 -24.23 -4.50
CA ARG A 214 -14.87 -25.68 -4.85
C ARG A 214 -16.29 -26.22 -5.04
N ALA A 215 -17.25 -25.72 -4.28
CA ALA A 215 -18.67 -26.06 -4.42
C ALA A 215 -19.39 -25.37 -5.58
N GLY A 216 -18.71 -24.50 -6.34
CA GLY A 216 -19.33 -23.74 -7.44
C GLY A 216 -20.20 -22.56 -6.98
N GLN A 217 -20.25 -22.26 -5.68
CA GLN A 217 -21.03 -21.18 -5.09
C GLN A 217 -20.35 -19.81 -5.18
N TYR A 218 -19.10 -19.78 -5.60
CA TYR A 218 -18.32 -18.57 -5.86
C TYR A 218 -17.61 -18.69 -7.21
N SER A 219 -17.81 -17.72 -8.11
CA SER A 219 -17.29 -17.71 -9.47
C SER A 219 -16.07 -16.80 -9.67
N GLY A 220 -15.69 -15.99 -8.67
CA GLY A 220 -14.53 -15.09 -8.73
C GLY A 220 -13.21 -15.83 -8.74
N CYS A 221 -12.14 -15.13 -9.18
CA CYS A 221 -10.78 -15.65 -9.14
C CYS A 221 -10.19 -15.55 -7.73
N LEU A 222 -9.34 -16.51 -7.37
CA LEU A 222 -8.61 -16.57 -6.11
C LEU A 222 -7.11 -16.51 -6.39
N TYR A 223 -6.51 -15.33 -6.22
CA TYR A 223 -5.08 -15.12 -6.52
C TYR A 223 -4.15 -15.38 -5.34
N ASP A 224 -4.67 -15.26 -4.12
CA ASP A 224 -3.90 -15.40 -2.86
C ASP A 224 -3.72 -16.85 -2.40
N VAL A 225 -4.10 -17.80 -3.23
CA VAL A 225 -3.95 -19.23 -2.99
C VAL A 225 -3.29 -19.91 -4.19
N PRO A 226 -2.64 -21.09 -4.01
CA PRO A 226 -2.19 -21.89 -5.13
C PRO A 226 -3.34 -22.18 -6.11
N PRO A 227 -3.07 -22.29 -7.41
CA PRO A 227 -4.10 -22.63 -8.39
C PRO A 227 -4.79 -23.94 -8.04
N MET A 228 -6.12 -23.87 -7.91
CA MET A 228 -7.00 -25.00 -7.63
C MET A 228 -7.84 -25.34 -8.86
N LEU A 229 -8.37 -26.55 -8.89
CA LEU A 229 -9.18 -27.08 -9.98
C LEU A 229 -10.58 -27.45 -9.47
N ARG A 230 -11.62 -27.25 -10.29
CA ARG A 230 -12.94 -27.83 -10.10
C ARG A 230 -13.53 -28.22 -11.45
N ILE A 231 -14.50 -29.14 -11.43
CA ILE A 231 -15.30 -29.47 -12.60
C ILE A 231 -16.60 -28.64 -12.53
N ASP A 232 -16.92 -28.03 -13.65
CA ASP A 232 -18.12 -27.18 -13.82
C ASP A 232 -18.79 -27.62 -15.14
N GLY A 233 -19.78 -28.51 -15.06
CA GLY A 233 -20.38 -29.15 -16.23
C GLY A 233 -19.36 -29.97 -17.00
N ASN A 234 -19.14 -29.64 -18.26
CA ASN A 234 -18.19 -30.34 -19.15
C ASN A 234 -16.81 -29.64 -19.24
N GLU A 235 -16.52 -28.75 -18.31
CA GLU A 235 -15.24 -28.01 -18.24
C GLU A 235 -14.53 -28.21 -16.91
N VAL A 236 -13.20 -28.18 -16.97
CA VAL A 236 -12.34 -27.96 -15.80
C VAL A 236 -12.07 -26.46 -15.69
N VAL A 237 -12.29 -25.92 -14.51
CA VAL A 237 -12.10 -24.50 -14.19
C VAL A 237 -10.98 -24.38 -13.17
N THR A 238 -10.05 -23.46 -13.41
CA THR A 238 -9.02 -23.11 -12.42
C THR A 238 -9.47 -21.97 -11.52
N SER A 239 -8.97 -21.91 -10.30
CA SER A 239 -9.26 -20.79 -9.37
C SER A 239 -8.75 -19.43 -9.87
N ARG A 240 -8.00 -19.40 -10.96
CA ARG A 240 -7.52 -18.18 -11.64
C ARG A 240 -8.27 -17.87 -12.94
N GLY A 241 -9.39 -18.56 -13.20
CA GLY A 241 -10.30 -18.25 -14.29
C GLY A 241 -10.02 -18.97 -15.62
N ALA A 242 -8.98 -19.80 -15.74
CA ALA A 242 -8.80 -20.61 -16.94
C ALA A 242 -9.85 -21.73 -16.99
N ARG A 243 -10.40 -21.96 -18.20
CA ARG A 243 -11.40 -23.01 -18.48
C ARG A 243 -10.95 -23.87 -19.65
N PHE A 244 -11.15 -25.17 -19.57
CA PHE A 244 -10.86 -26.10 -20.68
C PHE A 244 -11.71 -27.36 -20.56
N PRO A 245 -11.99 -28.04 -21.70
CA PRO A 245 -12.86 -29.23 -21.73
C PRO A 245 -12.36 -30.38 -20.85
N VAL A 246 -13.27 -31.07 -20.19
CA VAL A 246 -12.99 -32.30 -19.40
C VAL A 246 -12.24 -33.34 -20.23
N LEU A 247 -12.58 -33.48 -21.52
CA LEU A 247 -11.88 -34.40 -22.40
C LEU A 247 -10.37 -34.11 -22.51
N HIS A 248 -10.01 -32.83 -22.65
CA HIS A 248 -8.60 -32.43 -22.69
C HIS A 248 -7.92 -32.62 -21.32
N ALA A 249 -8.66 -32.38 -20.22
CA ALA A 249 -8.16 -32.68 -18.88
C ALA A 249 -7.86 -34.15 -18.68
N LYS A 250 -8.69 -35.09 -19.20
CA LYS A 250 -8.46 -36.54 -19.17
C LYS A 250 -7.16 -36.94 -19.92
N HIS A 251 -7.00 -36.42 -21.13
CA HIS A 251 -5.79 -36.65 -21.89
C HIS A 251 -4.53 -36.10 -21.18
N GLY A 252 -4.62 -34.92 -20.62
CA GLY A 252 -3.59 -34.29 -19.81
C GLY A 252 -3.24 -35.14 -18.58
N LEU A 253 -4.26 -35.61 -17.83
CA LEU A 253 -4.06 -36.46 -16.65
C LEU A 253 -3.34 -37.77 -16.98
N ALA A 254 -3.75 -38.44 -18.07
CA ALA A 254 -3.08 -39.68 -18.52
C ALA A 254 -1.59 -39.45 -18.85
N PHE A 255 -1.29 -38.29 -19.41
CA PHE A 255 0.09 -37.93 -19.70
C PHE A 255 0.89 -37.56 -18.43
N VAL A 256 0.32 -36.79 -17.49
CA VAL A 256 0.96 -36.48 -16.21
C VAL A 256 1.28 -37.76 -15.43
N ARG A 257 0.36 -38.74 -15.41
CA ARG A 257 0.62 -40.08 -14.81
C ARG A 257 1.82 -40.76 -15.41
N LYS A 258 1.98 -40.77 -16.74
CA LYS A 258 3.15 -41.34 -17.43
C LYS A 258 4.46 -40.63 -17.11
N VAL A 259 4.43 -39.30 -17.01
CA VAL A 259 5.61 -38.50 -16.60
C VAL A 259 6.04 -38.88 -15.19
N ARG A 260 5.09 -38.98 -14.26
CA ARG A 260 5.37 -39.42 -12.88
C ARG A 260 5.94 -40.82 -12.81
N GLU A 261 5.38 -41.78 -13.54
CA GLU A 261 5.88 -43.15 -13.61
C GLU A 261 7.30 -43.21 -14.16
N SER A 262 7.61 -42.40 -15.18
CA SER A 262 8.96 -42.34 -15.78
C SER A 262 9.98 -41.60 -14.91
N GLN A 263 9.57 -40.85 -13.91
CA GLN A 263 10.40 -39.98 -13.06
C GLN A 263 11.27 -38.97 -13.86
N LYS A 264 10.86 -38.65 -15.09
CA LYS A 264 11.57 -37.72 -15.97
C LYS A 264 10.76 -36.41 -16.12
N VAL A 265 11.46 -35.29 -16.11
CA VAL A 265 10.85 -34.00 -16.39
C VAL A 265 10.36 -33.95 -17.83
N TYR A 266 9.12 -33.54 -18.04
CA TYR A 266 8.64 -33.13 -19.35
C TYR A 266 8.81 -31.62 -19.52
N VAL A 267 9.42 -31.22 -20.63
CA VAL A 267 9.50 -29.83 -21.07
C VAL A 267 8.99 -29.79 -22.50
N ARG A 268 8.12 -28.82 -22.80
CA ARG A 268 7.56 -28.61 -24.12
C ARG A 268 8.66 -28.41 -25.18
N ASN A 269 8.81 -29.37 -26.09
CA ASN A 269 9.78 -29.34 -27.18
C ASN A 269 9.19 -30.04 -28.41
N GLY A 270 8.45 -29.35 -29.25
CA GLY A 270 7.87 -29.91 -30.45
C GLY A 270 6.51 -30.59 -30.25
N HIS A 271 6.39 -31.59 -29.37
CA HIS A 271 5.10 -32.20 -29.01
C HIS A 271 4.42 -31.38 -27.91
N THR A 272 3.28 -30.79 -28.22
CA THR A 272 2.54 -29.95 -27.29
C THR A 272 1.27 -30.65 -26.83
N ILE A 273 1.07 -30.72 -25.52
CA ILE A 273 -0.17 -31.21 -24.92
C ILE A 273 -1.03 -30.00 -24.60
N HIS A 274 -2.23 -29.98 -25.16
CA HIS A 274 -3.18 -28.89 -25.01
C HIS A 274 -4.28 -29.23 -24.02
N LEU A 275 -4.56 -28.24 -23.15
CA LEU A 275 -5.72 -28.20 -22.27
C LEU A 275 -6.63 -27.08 -22.79
N GLY A 276 -7.47 -27.37 -23.80
CA GLY A 276 -8.17 -26.34 -24.54
C GLY A 276 -7.21 -25.37 -25.25
N PRO A 277 -7.32 -24.06 -24.99
CA PRO A 277 -6.41 -23.06 -25.58
C PRO A 277 -5.03 -23.03 -24.90
N TYR A 278 -4.85 -23.72 -23.79
CA TYR A 278 -3.63 -23.70 -23.00
C TYR A 278 -2.71 -24.88 -23.33
N ALA A 279 -1.41 -24.60 -23.43
CA ALA A 279 -0.40 -25.63 -23.61
C ALA A 279 0.29 -25.93 -22.28
N ILE A 280 0.59 -27.20 -22.02
CA ILE A 280 1.43 -27.60 -20.89
C ILE A 280 2.90 -27.28 -21.26
N ASP A 281 3.52 -26.40 -20.46
CA ASP A 281 4.92 -26.00 -20.67
C ASP A 281 5.90 -26.98 -20.02
N ARG A 282 5.53 -27.51 -18.84
CA ARG A 282 6.41 -28.38 -18.04
C ARG A 282 5.61 -29.27 -17.10
N ILE A 283 6.08 -30.48 -16.89
CA ILE A 283 5.59 -31.37 -15.83
C ILE A 283 6.82 -31.88 -15.06
N GLU A 284 6.78 -31.68 -13.75
CA GLU A 284 7.83 -32.19 -12.86
C GLU A 284 7.64 -33.70 -12.55
N PRO A 285 8.70 -34.38 -12.06
CA PRO A 285 8.60 -35.80 -11.71
C PRO A 285 7.59 -36.10 -10.59
N ASP A 286 7.32 -35.13 -9.74
CA ASP A 286 6.28 -35.19 -8.68
C ASP A 286 4.84 -35.06 -9.23
N GLY A 287 4.70 -34.71 -10.52
CA GLY A 287 3.43 -34.51 -11.18
C GLY A 287 2.92 -33.08 -11.18
N THR A 288 3.69 -32.12 -10.64
CA THR A 288 3.34 -30.68 -10.71
C THR A 288 3.36 -30.23 -12.16
N VAL A 289 2.26 -29.60 -12.59
CA VAL A 289 2.04 -29.12 -13.97
C VAL A 289 2.16 -27.60 -14.03
N LYS A 290 2.96 -27.12 -14.99
CA LYS A 290 3.05 -25.71 -15.34
C LYS A 290 2.44 -25.48 -16.73
N ALA A 291 1.46 -24.59 -16.81
CA ALA A 291 0.84 -24.12 -18.06
C ALA A 291 0.68 -22.59 -17.99
N GLY A 292 1.56 -21.87 -18.69
CA GLY A 292 1.64 -20.41 -18.57
C GLY A 292 1.95 -19.95 -17.15
N CYS A 293 1.06 -19.14 -16.59
CA CYS A 293 1.17 -18.64 -15.20
C CYS A 293 0.56 -19.59 -14.15
N HIS A 294 -0.04 -20.71 -14.57
CA HIS A 294 -0.65 -21.69 -13.66
C HIS A 294 0.37 -22.77 -13.30
N VAL A 295 0.61 -22.94 -11.99
CA VAL A 295 1.38 -24.07 -11.46
C VAL A 295 0.44 -24.85 -10.55
N VAL A 296 0.02 -26.04 -11.00
CA VAL A 296 -0.94 -26.90 -10.29
C VAL A 296 -0.20 -28.10 -9.73
N SER A 297 -0.32 -28.30 -8.41
CA SER A 297 0.31 -29.44 -7.75
C SER A 297 -0.37 -30.75 -8.11
N TRP A 298 0.38 -31.85 -7.98
CA TRP A 298 -0.18 -33.19 -8.19
C TRP A 298 -1.33 -33.49 -7.25
N GLU A 299 -1.25 -33.09 -5.98
CA GLU A 299 -2.33 -33.30 -5.01
C GLU A 299 -3.66 -32.69 -5.47
N GLU A 300 -3.62 -31.51 -6.08
CA GLU A 300 -4.83 -30.86 -6.59
C GLU A 300 -5.34 -31.56 -7.86
N ILE A 301 -4.45 -32.06 -8.72
CA ILE A 301 -4.82 -32.84 -9.90
C ILE A 301 -5.42 -34.19 -9.47
N GLU A 302 -4.79 -34.88 -8.53
CA GLU A 302 -5.25 -36.17 -8.00
C GLU A 302 -6.61 -36.08 -7.32
N ARG A 303 -6.87 -34.95 -6.63
CA ARG A 303 -8.15 -34.68 -6.00
C ARG A 303 -9.33 -34.68 -6.98
N ILE A 304 -9.15 -34.17 -8.21
CA ILE A 304 -10.21 -34.15 -9.22
C ILE A 304 -10.19 -35.37 -10.15
N ALA A 305 -9.11 -36.17 -10.13
CA ALA A 305 -8.92 -37.31 -11.04
C ALA A 305 -10.10 -38.31 -11.00
N PRO A 306 -10.67 -38.72 -9.85
CA PRO A 306 -11.83 -39.63 -9.84
C PRO A 306 -13.04 -39.09 -10.59
N SER A 307 -13.28 -37.79 -10.46
CA SER A 307 -14.38 -37.12 -11.17
C SER A 307 -14.10 -36.97 -12.67
N LEU A 308 -12.83 -36.81 -13.05
CA LEU A 308 -12.43 -36.84 -14.45
C LEU A 308 -12.60 -38.27 -15.04
N ASP A 309 -12.17 -39.30 -14.34
CA ASP A 309 -12.23 -40.69 -14.80
C ASP A 309 -13.69 -41.14 -14.96
N SER A 310 -14.62 -40.69 -14.09
CA SER A 310 -16.05 -41.07 -14.11
C SER A 310 -16.90 -40.26 -15.10
N ALA A 311 -16.44 -39.08 -15.56
CA ALA A 311 -17.20 -38.26 -16.49
C ALA A 311 -17.38 -38.98 -17.85
N SER A 312 -18.62 -39.30 -18.22
CA SER A 312 -18.97 -39.92 -19.51
C SER A 312 -18.62 -38.98 -20.65
N CYS A 313 -17.86 -39.42 -21.67
CA CYS A 313 -17.65 -38.70 -22.91
C CYS A 313 -18.97 -38.80 -23.74
N THR A 314 -19.87 -37.87 -23.63
CA THR A 314 -20.85 -37.66 -24.69
C THR A 314 -20.11 -37.04 -25.86
N ALA A 315 -19.85 -37.90 -26.87
CA ALA A 315 -19.31 -37.46 -28.14
C ALA A 315 -20.25 -36.48 -28.77
N ILE A 316 -19.80 -35.23 -28.97
CA ILE A 316 -20.46 -34.33 -29.91
C ILE A 316 -19.98 -34.75 -31.29
N ASP A 317 -20.75 -35.57 -31.97
CA ASP A 317 -20.61 -35.82 -33.40
C ASP A 317 -20.85 -34.47 -34.13
N SER A 318 -19.77 -33.79 -34.45
CA SER A 318 -19.77 -32.72 -35.42
C SER A 318 -19.74 -33.31 -36.82
N ASN A 319 -20.90 -33.69 -37.32
CA ASN A 319 -21.14 -33.89 -38.77
C ASN A 319 -21.03 -32.48 -39.41
N SER A 320 -19.89 -32.17 -39.95
CA SER A 320 -19.78 -31.14 -40.99
C SER A 320 -19.99 -31.85 -42.33
N GLU A 321 -21.23 -31.82 -42.78
CA GLU A 321 -21.52 -32.08 -44.21
C GLU A 321 -20.84 -31.00 -45.05
N VAL A 322 -19.82 -31.45 -45.76
CA VAL A 322 -19.28 -30.74 -46.93
C VAL A 322 -20.32 -30.94 -48.03
N GLN A 323 -21.06 -29.88 -48.36
CA GLN A 323 -21.78 -29.80 -49.66
C GLN A 323 -20.98 -28.91 -50.61
N SER A 324 -20.81 -29.52 -51.76
CA SER A 324 -20.20 -29.15 -53.05
C SER A 324 -20.25 -27.74 -53.49
#